data_4e7e25177ecc4289eef4271f4280244c
#
_entry.id   4e7e25177ecc4289eef4271f4280244c
#
_cell.length_a   1.000
_cell.length_b   1.000
_cell.length_c   1.000
_cell.angle_alpha   90.00
_cell.angle_beta   90.00
_cell.angle_gamma   90.00
#
_symmetry.space_group_name_H-M   'P 1'
#
loop_
_entity.id
_entity.type
_entity.pdbx_description
1 polymer ?
#
loop_
_entity_poly.entity_id
_entity_poly.type
_entity_poly.pdbx_seq_one_letter_code
_entity_poly.pdbx_strand_id
1 'polypeptide(L)'
;MGQGRVGAGMAELAIGNNLQIYRHGTMTSFQYFIVSRMQPLMMAGISTYCLLDRSLEEALDRLSDITSLIEVVDEGPHFISDASIFSNYSGKFILHAPYHGVNIASSFEAIREASVKVMTDCFSVAVEIGADVVIHPGYYAWEQERERANQQFRASLQELRDAAAERSVTFYFENMGDMNFFNLRTPADLDIIDGTGFALDVGHANLNGCLPAFLETTFGHMHIHDNDGKRDTHSPVGEGSIDFVPVLAALQRTGATSVIEVKTFAGVQESIRALGRIGVAF
;
A
#
# COMPACT_ATOMS: atom_id res chain seq x y z
N MET A 1 9.20 -37.72 53.57
CA MET A 1 10.09 -37.01 52.66
C MET A 1 9.27 -36.56 51.46
N GLY A 2 8.75 -35.33 51.51
CA GLY A 2 7.94 -34.75 50.43
C GLY A 2 8.81 -33.88 49.56
N GLN A 3 8.92 -34.24 48.26
CA GLN A 3 9.53 -33.37 47.26
C GLN A 3 8.47 -32.40 46.75
N GLY A 4 8.60 -31.13 47.14
CA GLY A 4 7.81 -30.04 46.57
C GLY A 4 8.27 -29.72 45.13
N ARG A 5 7.36 -29.83 44.18
CA ARG A 5 7.55 -29.27 42.82
C ARG A 5 7.48 -27.76 42.93
N VAL A 6 8.59 -27.07 42.68
CA VAL A 6 8.62 -25.64 42.49
C VAL A 6 8.12 -25.37 41.07
N GLY A 7 6.90 -24.85 40.94
CA GLY A 7 6.35 -24.40 39.69
C GLY A 7 7.11 -23.15 39.20
N ALA A 8 7.52 -23.13 37.94
CA ALA A 8 8.05 -21.92 37.29
C ALA A 8 6.91 -20.90 37.16
N GLY A 9 6.91 -19.87 38.01
CA GLY A 9 5.96 -18.78 37.94
C GLY A 9 6.48 -17.68 37.03
N MET A 10 5.60 -17.15 36.17
CA MET A 10 5.86 -15.88 35.51
C MET A 10 5.58 -14.74 36.51
N ALA A 11 6.52 -13.85 36.70
CA ALA A 11 6.32 -12.62 37.48
C ALA A 11 6.31 -11.42 36.52
N GLU A 12 5.27 -10.62 36.62
CA GLU A 12 5.09 -9.39 35.87
C GLU A 12 5.75 -8.23 36.65
N LEU A 13 6.65 -7.49 36.02
CA LEU A 13 7.17 -6.24 36.53
C LEU A 13 6.65 -5.09 35.66
N ALA A 14 5.77 -4.27 36.21
CA ALA A 14 5.27 -3.08 35.53
C ALA A 14 6.29 -1.94 35.64
N ILE A 15 6.88 -1.52 34.53
CA ILE A 15 7.74 -0.36 34.45
C ILE A 15 7.15 0.57 33.38
N GLY A 16 6.35 1.56 33.82
CA GLY A 16 5.89 2.69 32.98
C GLY A 16 4.92 2.32 31.85
N ASN A 17 4.23 3.36 31.36
CA ASN A 17 3.14 3.22 30.38
C ASN A 17 3.58 2.73 28.99
N ASN A 18 3.97 1.55 28.74
CA ASN A 18 4.12 0.91 27.41
C ASN A 18 5.17 -0.21 27.33
N LEU A 19 5.71 -0.68 28.46
CA LEU A 19 6.67 -1.79 28.43
C LEU A 19 6.20 -2.89 29.40
N GLN A 20 5.96 -4.11 28.89
CA GLN A 20 5.78 -5.31 29.74
C GLN A 20 7.02 -6.20 29.64
N ILE A 21 7.67 -6.45 30.78
CA ILE A 21 8.84 -7.33 30.88
C ILE A 21 8.36 -8.65 31.54
N TYR A 22 8.54 -9.76 30.85
CA TYR A 22 8.29 -11.10 31.39
C TYR A 22 9.59 -11.76 31.81
N ARG A 23 9.62 -12.31 33.01
CA ARG A 23 10.75 -13.05 33.55
C ARG A 23 10.50 -14.54 33.39
N HIS A 24 11.35 -15.22 32.64
CA HIS A 24 11.31 -16.68 32.50
C HIS A 24 12.69 -17.26 32.81
N GLY A 25 12.75 -18.22 33.72
CA GLY A 25 13.97 -18.97 34.02
C GLY A 25 14.11 -19.42 35.47
N THR A 26 14.98 -20.39 35.70
CA THR A 26 15.40 -20.90 37.02
C THR A 26 16.56 -20.03 37.54
N MET A 27 16.84 -20.07 38.83
CA MET A 27 17.75 -19.14 39.56
C MET A 27 19.19 -18.99 39.02
N THR A 28 19.57 -19.68 37.96
CA THR A 28 20.93 -19.67 37.39
C THR A 28 21.05 -19.04 36.00
N SER A 29 19.94 -18.71 35.32
CA SER A 29 19.97 -17.95 34.05
C SER A 29 18.67 -17.21 33.83
N PHE A 30 18.75 -15.86 33.67
CA PHE A 30 17.61 -15.04 33.38
C PHE A 30 17.72 -14.49 31.94
N GLN A 31 16.77 -14.84 31.09
CA GLN A 31 16.55 -14.15 29.82
C GLN A 31 15.38 -13.19 29.96
N TYR A 32 15.64 -11.93 29.71
CA TYR A 32 14.60 -10.90 29.64
C TYR A 32 14.15 -10.75 28.20
N PHE A 33 12.88 -11.08 27.94
CA PHE A 33 12.26 -10.71 26.68
C PHE A 33 11.54 -9.37 26.87
N ILE A 34 12.02 -8.35 26.20
CA ILE A 34 11.31 -7.09 26.10
C ILE A 34 10.27 -7.28 24.99
N VAL A 35 9.03 -7.53 25.39
CA VAL A 35 7.90 -7.42 24.45
C VAL A 35 7.48 -5.96 24.48
N SER A 36 8.03 -5.16 23.57
CA SER A 36 7.44 -3.86 23.28
C SER A 36 5.97 -4.14 22.88
N ARG A 37 5.01 -3.52 23.57
CA ARG A 37 3.65 -3.43 23.02
C ARG A 37 3.81 -2.60 21.74
N MET A 38 3.83 -3.29 20.60
CA MET A 38 3.56 -2.61 19.35
C MET A 38 2.20 -1.95 19.54
N GLN A 39 2.13 -0.62 19.38
CA GLN A 39 0.84 0.03 19.23
C GLN A 39 0.13 -0.74 18.11
N PRO A 40 -1.19 -0.97 18.22
CA PRO A 40 -1.90 -1.60 17.11
C PRO A 40 -1.51 -0.83 15.85
N LEU A 41 -0.88 -1.52 14.90
CA LEU A 41 -0.70 -0.95 13.57
C LEU A 41 -2.09 -0.49 13.14
N MET A 42 -2.15 0.71 12.58
CA MET A 42 -3.36 1.17 11.91
C MET A 42 -3.79 0.03 10.98
N MET A 43 -5.03 -0.40 11.12
CA MET A 43 -5.58 -1.52 10.37
C MET A 43 -5.21 -1.35 8.89
N ALA A 44 -4.53 -2.34 8.32
CA ALA A 44 -4.32 -2.33 6.89
C ALA A 44 -5.70 -2.34 6.22
N GLY A 45 -5.91 -1.40 5.31
CA GLY A 45 -7.09 -1.39 4.46
C GLY A 45 -7.08 -2.58 3.49
N ILE A 46 -8.08 -2.64 2.65
CA ILE A 46 -8.20 -3.67 1.61
C ILE A 46 -8.51 -3.00 0.28
N SER A 47 -7.79 -3.39 -0.78
CA SER A 47 -8.07 -2.96 -2.14
C SER A 47 -9.23 -3.77 -2.73
N THR A 48 -10.14 -3.10 -3.44
CA THR A 48 -11.22 -3.75 -4.19
C THR A 48 -10.73 -4.63 -5.33
N TYR A 49 -9.41 -4.60 -5.59
CA TYR A 49 -8.75 -5.48 -6.57
C TYR A 49 -9.11 -6.96 -6.37
N CYS A 50 -9.31 -7.41 -5.14
CA CYS A 50 -9.69 -8.78 -4.80
C CYS A 50 -11.13 -9.17 -5.23
N LEU A 51 -11.93 -8.24 -5.71
CA LEU A 51 -13.35 -8.41 -6.07
C LEU A 51 -13.68 -7.79 -7.44
N LEU A 52 -12.70 -7.60 -8.33
CA LEU A 52 -12.91 -7.06 -9.69
C LEU A 52 -13.84 -7.91 -10.58
N ASP A 53 -14.21 -9.10 -10.15
CA ASP A 53 -15.24 -9.93 -10.79
C ASP A 53 -16.68 -9.59 -10.34
N ARG A 54 -16.84 -8.59 -9.46
CA ARG A 54 -18.10 -8.13 -8.87
C ARG A 54 -18.38 -6.68 -9.22
N SER A 55 -19.58 -6.20 -8.90
CA SER A 55 -19.87 -4.77 -8.96
C SER A 55 -19.16 -4.04 -7.81
N LEU A 56 -18.92 -2.73 -7.97
CA LEU A 56 -18.36 -1.89 -6.92
C LEU A 56 -19.21 -1.93 -5.64
N GLU A 57 -20.54 -1.87 -5.76
CA GLU A 57 -21.45 -1.95 -4.61
C GLU A 57 -21.28 -3.26 -3.83
N GLU A 58 -21.23 -4.41 -4.53
CA GLU A 58 -20.98 -5.72 -3.89
C GLU A 58 -19.60 -5.79 -3.23
N ALA A 59 -18.59 -5.16 -3.82
CA ALA A 59 -17.25 -5.09 -3.25
C ALA A 59 -17.24 -4.22 -1.98
N LEU A 60 -17.85 -3.05 -2.01
CA LEU A 60 -17.95 -2.15 -0.87
C LEU A 60 -18.74 -2.78 0.29
N ASP A 61 -19.87 -3.42 0.01
CA ASP A 61 -20.65 -4.14 1.01
C ASP A 61 -19.81 -5.17 1.76
N ARG A 62 -19.08 -6.01 1.02
CA ARG A 62 -18.25 -7.07 1.61
C ARG A 62 -17.05 -6.54 2.39
N LEU A 63 -16.40 -5.50 1.89
CA LEU A 63 -15.18 -4.98 2.50
C LEU A 63 -15.47 -4.10 3.71
N SER A 64 -16.57 -3.36 3.72
CA SER A 64 -17.00 -2.52 4.85
C SER A 64 -17.26 -3.31 6.14
N ASP A 65 -17.60 -4.61 6.02
CA ASP A 65 -17.75 -5.51 7.16
C ASP A 65 -16.41 -5.92 7.80
N ILE A 66 -15.28 -5.70 7.10
CA ILE A 66 -13.97 -6.23 7.49
C ILE A 66 -13.00 -5.09 7.85
N THR A 67 -13.05 -3.98 7.12
CA THR A 67 -12.12 -2.87 7.28
C THR A 67 -12.81 -1.52 7.25
N SER A 68 -12.20 -0.54 7.90
CA SER A 68 -12.60 0.87 7.83
C SER A 68 -11.81 1.68 6.79
N LEU A 69 -10.88 1.05 6.06
CA LEU A 69 -10.12 1.67 4.98
C LEU A 69 -10.23 0.81 3.73
N ILE A 70 -10.82 1.33 2.66
CA ILE A 70 -10.97 0.63 1.38
C ILE A 70 -10.29 1.46 0.29
N GLU A 71 -9.40 0.80 -0.46
CA GLU A 71 -8.92 1.37 -1.71
C GLU A 71 -9.76 0.85 -2.86
N VAL A 72 -10.30 1.77 -3.64
CA VAL A 72 -11.13 1.45 -4.80
C VAL A 72 -10.29 1.57 -6.07
N VAL A 73 -10.17 0.47 -6.80
CA VAL A 73 -9.60 0.46 -8.16
C VAL A 73 -10.65 1.02 -9.11
N ASP A 74 -10.46 2.28 -9.55
CA ASP A 74 -11.42 3.01 -10.39
C ASP A 74 -11.35 2.54 -11.86
N GLU A 75 -11.66 1.27 -12.07
CA GLU A 75 -11.64 0.64 -13.40
C GLU A 75 -12.66 -0.49 -13.56
N GLY A 76 -13.01 -0.77 -14.81
CA GLY A 76 -13.83 -1.91 -15.17
C GLY A 76 -15.16 -1.94 -14.41
N PRO A 77 -15.51 -3.04 -13.70
CA PRO A 77 -16.72 -3.11 -12.90
C PRO A 77 -16.77 -2.15 -11.72
N HIS A 78 -15.61 -1.58 -11.33
CA HIS A 78 -15.49 -0.64 -10.23
C HIS A 78 -15.32 0.82 -10.69
N PHE A 79 -15.47 1.08 -12.01
CA PHE A 79 -15.40 2.45 -12.53
C PHE A 79 -16.40 3.37 -11.82
N ILE A 80 -15.89 4.50 -11.33
CA ILE A 80 -16.65 5.44 -10.52
C ILE A 80 -17.19 6.54 -11.45
N SER A 81 -18.47 6.46 -11.78
CA SER A 81 -19.15 7.50 -12.56
C SER A 81 -19.74 8.60 -11.67
N ASP A 82 -19.96 8.34 -10.37
CA ASP A 82 -20.63 9.20 -9.43
C ASP A 82 -20.20 8.87 -8.00
N ALA A 83 -19.85 9.87 -7.23
CA ALA A 83 -19.44 9.73 -5.84
C ALA A 83 -20.58 9.29 -4.90
N SER A 84 -21.84 9.39 -5.32
CA SER A 84 -23.00 9.05 -4.49
C SER A 84 -23.01 7.60 -4.00
N ILE A 85 -22.36 6.67 -4.72
CA ILE A 85 -22.22 5.28 -4.29
C ILE A 85 -21.60 5.16 -2.89
N PHE A 86 -20.70 6.07 -2.53
CA PHE A 86 -20.00 6.05 -1.23
C PHE A 86 -20.86 6.57 -0.07
N SER A 87 -21.98 7.23 -0.33
CA SER A 87 -22.82 7.86 0.70
C SER A 87 -23.40 6.89 1.74
N ASN A 88 -23.47 5.60 1.39
CA ASN A 88 -23.96 4.54 2.27
C ASN A 88 -22.89 3.92 3.16
N TYR A 89 -21.62 4.33 3.01
CA TYR A 89 -20.49 3.73 3.71
C TYR A 89 -19.81 4.74 4.63
N SER A 90 -19.39 4.31 5.81
CA SER A 90 -18.79 5.16 6.85
C SER A 90 -17.27 5.06 6.96
N GLY A 91 -16.62 4.32 6.06
CA GLY A 91 -15.17 4.10 6.03
C GLY A 91 -14.39 5.28 5.46
N LYS A 92 -13.07 5.15 5.49
CA LYS A 92 -12.15 5.97 4.71
C LYS A 92 -11.89 5.29 3.38
N PHE A 93 -11.72 6.11 2.34
CA PHE A 93 -11.44 5.62 1.01
C PHE A 93 -10.10 6.16 0.49
N ILE A 94 -9.47 5.37 -0.36
CA ILE A 94 -8.39 5.77 -1.24
C ILE A 94 -8.87 5.39 -2.65
N LEU A 95 -8.58 6.20 -3.64
CA LEU A 95 -8.88 5.89 -5.02
C LEU A 95 -7.60 5.49 -5.74
N HIS A 96 -7.54 4.28 -6.27
CA HIS A 96 -6.53 3.94 -7.26
C HIS A 96 -7.06 4.40 -8.62
N ALA A 97 -6.46 5.46 -9.15
CA ALA A 97 -6.89 6.05 -10.43
C ALA A 97 -6.81 5.03 -11.57
N PRO A 98 -7.59 5.21 -12.64
CA PRO A 98 -7.51 4.34 -13.81
C PRO A 98 -6.08 4.24 -14.36
N TYR A 99 -5.66 3.03 -14.73
CA TYR A 99 -4.31 2.77 -15.24
C TYR A 99 -4.29 2.05 -16.60
N HIS A 100 -5.36 1.36 -16.98
CA HIS A 100 -5.49 0.80 -18.31
C HIS A 100 -5.93 1.86 -19.34
N GLY A 101 -5.27 1.88 -20.49
CA GLY A 101 -5.62 2.79 -21.57
C GLY A 101 -5.19 4.25 -21.38
N VAL A 102 -4.55 4.57 -20.26
CA VAL A 102 -4.02 5.91 -19.95
C VAL A 102 -2.50 5.87 -19.82
N ASN A 103 -1.83 6.99 -20.14
CA ASN A 103 -0.39 7.12 -19.99
C ASN A 103 -0.01 8.60 -19.86
N ILE A 104 0.19 9.07 -18.65
CA ILE A 104 0.58 10.46 -18.36
C ILE A 104 2.01 10.80 -18.80
N ALA A 105 2.80 9.80 -19.21
CA ALA A 105 4.15 9.95 -19.78
C ALA A 105 4.17 9.75 -21.31
N SER A 106 3.00 9.69 -21.96
CA SER A 106 2.91 9.41 -23.39
C SER A 106 3.67 10.43 -24.24
N SER A 107 4.48 9.93 -25.19
CA SER A 107 5.12 10.78 -26.21
C SER A 107 4.13 11.47 -27.15
N PHE A 108 2.88 11.03 -27.17
CA PHE A 108 1.79 11.67 -27.92
C PHE A 108 1.03 12.62 -27.00
N GLU A 109 1.12 13.91 -27.28
CA GLU A 109 0.53 14.98 -26.47
C GLU A 109 -0.96 14.75 -26.19
N ALA A 110 -1.74 14.41 -27.21
CA ALA A 110 -3.18 14.17 -27.06
C ALA A 110 -3.53 13.00 -26.11
N ILE A 111 -2.67 11.96 -26.07
CA ILE A 111 -2.85 10.84 -25.13
C ILE A 111 -2.46 11.30 -23.72
N ARG A 112 -1.36 12.04 -23.58
CA ARG A 112 -0.92 12.59 -22.29
C ARG A 112 -2.00 13.49 -21.69
N GLU A 113 -2.48 14.47 -22.45
CA GLU A 113 -3.53 15.41 -22.01
C GLU A 113 -4.82 14.68 -21.61
N ALA A 114 -5.27 13.73 -22.43
CA ALA A 114 -6.44 12.93 -22.11
C ALA A 114 -6.24 12.12 -20.82
N SER A 115 -5.03 11.57 -20.61
CA SER A 115 -4.68 10.81 -19.40
C SER A 115 -4.66 11.70 -18.16
N VAL A 116 -4.07 12.90 -18.24
CA VAL A 116 -4.10 13.90 -17.15
C VAL A 116 -5.56 14.29 -16.82
N LYS A 117 -6.39 14.46 -17.86
CA LYS A 117 -7.82 14.74 -17.63
C LYS A 117 -8.51 13.62 -16.84
N VAL A 118 -8.26 12.36 -17.18
CA VAL A 118 -8.82 11.20 -16.43
C VAL A 118 -8.37 11.25 -14.97
N MET A 119 -7.08 11.53 -14.70
CA MET A 119 -6.59 11.66 -13.32
C MET A 119 -7.28 12.82 -12.58
N THR A 120 -7.45 13.98 -13.24
CA THR A 120 -8.12 15.12 -12.60
C THR A 120 -9.63 14.92 -12.40
N ASP A 121 -10.27 14.10 -13.22
CA ASP A 121 -11.66 13.67 -12.99
C ASP A 121 -11.74 12.77 -11.74
N CYS A 122 -10.78 11.84 -11.56
CA CYS A 122 -10.65 11.05 -10.33
C CYS A 122 -10.42 11.95 -9.10
N PHE A 123 -9.63 13.02 -9.20
CA PHE A 123 -9.47 14.00 -8.11
C PHE A 123 -10.80 14.67 -7.73
N SER A 124 -11.68 14.91 -8.70
CA SER A 124 -12.99 15.50 -8.42
C SER A 124 -13.87 14.57 -7.57
N VAL A 125 -13.85 13.27 -7.86
CA VAL A 125 -14.51 12.27 -7.01
C VAL A 125 -13.85 12.20 -5.64
N ALA A 126 -12.51 12.20 -5.59
CA ALA A 126 -11.74 12.13 -4.35
C ALA A 126 -12.10 13.26 -3.37
N VAL A 127 -12.29 14.48 -3.87
CA VAL A 127 -12.75 15.63 -3.06
C VAL A 127 -14.10 15.35 -2.39
N GLU A 128 -15.06 14.82 -3.15
CA GLU A 128 -16.42 14.60 -2.67
C GLU A 128 -16.48 13.57 -1.54
N ILE A 129 -15.56 12.60 -1.55
CA ILE A 129 -15.53 11.53 -0.54
C ILE A 129 -14.40 11.67 0.48
N GLY A 130 -13.56 12.71 0.34
CA GLY A 130 -12.43 12.94 1.24
C GLY A 130 -11.33 11.87 1.12
N ALA A 131 -11.08 11.36 -0.09
CA ALA A 131 -10.09 10.32 -0.38
C ALA A 131 -8.75 10.90 -0.86
N ASP A 132 -7.67 10.18 -0.59
CA ASP A 132 -6.40 10.32 -1.29
C ASP A 132 -6.41 9.50 -2.59
N VAL A 133 -5.48 9.77 -3.51
CA VAL A 133 -5.43 9.10 -4.82
C VAL A 133 -4.07 8.48 -5.09
N VAL A 134 -4.04 7.24 -5.58
CA VAL A 134 -2.84 6.57 -6.10
C VAL A 134 -2.85 6.63 -7.62
N ILE A 135 -1.70 6.94 -8.24
CA ILE A 135 -1.54 7.10 -9.68
C ILE A 135 -0.30 6.34 -10.16
N HIS A 136 -0.43 5.63 -11.28
CA HIS A 136 0.73 5.07 -11.98
C HIS A 136 1.54 6.17 -12.70
N PRO A 137 2.88 6.13 -12.67
CA PRO A 137 3.73 7.18 -13.25
C PRO A 137 3.82 7.15 -14.78
N GLY A 138 3.08 6.26 -15.43
CA GLY A 138 3.13 6.07 -16.88
C GLY A 138 4.36 5.31 -17.36
N TYR A 139 4.48 5.18 -18.66
CA TYR A 139 5.49 4.35 -19.32
C TYR A 139 5.92 4.93 -20.67
N TYR A 140 7.03 4.41 -21.20
CA TYR A 140 7.50 4.66 -22.57
C TYR A 140 7.55 3.33 -23.36
N ALA A 141 7.34 3.38 -24.67
CA ALA A 141 7.29 2.19 -25.51
C ALA A 141 8.68 1.75 -26.03
N TRP A 142 9.61 2.68 -26.15
CA TRP A 142 10.94 2.47 -26.71
C TRP A 142 11.99 3.18 -25.86
N GLU A 143 13.13 2.55 -25.60
CA GLU A 143 14.21 3.18 -24.83
C GLU A 143 14.64 4.54 -25.40
N GLN A 144 14.60 4.71 -26.73
CA GLN A 144 14.91 5.96 -27.40
C GLN A 144 13.94 7.09 -27.09
N GLU A 145 12.74 6.77 -26.59
CA GLU A 145 11.72 7.73 -26.20
C GLU A 145 11.77 8.13 -24.73
N ARG A 146 12.60 7.48 -23.93
CA ARG A 146 12.67 7.67 -22.48
C ARG A 146 12.76 9.14 -22.08
N GLU A 147 13.69 9.88 -22.71
CA GLU A 147 13.87 11.29 -22.37
C GLU A 147 12.62 12.12 -22.70
N ARG A 148 11.99 11.84 -23.84
CA ARG A 148 10.74 12.51 -24.22
C ARG A 148 9.60 12.15 -23.28
N ALA A 149 9.48 10.86 -22.90
CA ALA A 149 8.49 10.42 -21.94
C ALA A 149 8.70 11.07 -20.55
N ASN A 150 9.95 11.22 -20.12
CA ASN A 150 10.27 11.93 -18.89
C ASN A 150 9.89 13.42 -18.93
N GLN A 151 10.07 14.07 -20.09
CA GLN A 151 9.62 15.46 -20.27
C GLN A 151 8.09 15.56 -20.21
N GLN A 152 7.38 14.65 -20.86
CA GLN A 152 5.93 14.59 -20.81
C GLN A 152 5.41 14.28 -19.39
N PHE A 153 6.06 13.34 -18.69
CA PHE A 153 5.74 13.07 -17.30
C PHE A 153 5.89 14.32 -16.41
N ARG A 154 6.97 15.09 -16.57
CA ARG A 154 7.18 16.32 -15.79
C ARG A 154 6.11 17.37 -16.07
N ALA A 155 5.66 17.49 -17.33
CA ALA A 155 4.56 18.38 -17.69
C ALA A 155 3.26 17.91 -17.00
N SER A 156 2.94 16.61 -17.07
CA SER A 156 1.78 16.02 -16.40
C SER A 156 1.86 16.17 -14.89
N LEU A 157 3.04 15.98 -14.30
CA LEU A 157 3.27 16.17 -12.87
C LEU A 157 2.92 17.58 -12.41
N GLN A 158 3.32 18.59 -13.16
CA GLN A 158 2.98 19.97 -12.82
C GLN A 158 1.47 20.21 -12.91
N GLU A 159 0.81 19.76 -13.97
CA GLU A 159 -0.64 19.89 -14.15
C GLU A 159 -1.42 19.17 -13.02
N LEU A 160 -0.98 17.97 -12.63
CA LEU A 160 -1.58 17.20 -11.54
C LEU A 160 -1.38 17.88 -10.18
N ARG A 161 -0.20 18.44 -9.92
CA ARG A 161 0.07 19.21 -8.69
C ARG A 161 -0.84 20.44 -8.59
N ASP A 162 -0.97 21.19 -9.67
CA ASP A 162 -1.82 22.37 -9.70
C ASP A 162 -3.28 21.98 -9.47
N ALA A 163 -3.76 20.94 -10.15
CA ALA A 163 -5.11 20.43 -9.99
C ALA A 163 -5.39 19.88 -8.57
N ALA A 164 -4.42 19.20 -7.98
CA ALA A 164 -4.52 18.66 -6.63
C ALA A 164 -4.52 19.78 -5.57
N ALA A 165 -3.66 20.80 -5.75
CA ALA A 165 -3.61 21.97 -4.86
C ALA A 165 -4.91 22.77 -4.88
N GLU A 166 -5.50 23.02 -6.08
CA GLU A 166 -6.79 23.69 -6.22
C GLU A 166 -7.93 22.96 -5.49
N ARG A 167 -7.86 21.64 -5.43
CA ARG A 167 -8.90 20.77 -4.85
C ARG A 167 -8.61 20.31 -3.44
N SER A 168 -7.40 20.58 -2.91
CA SER A 168 -6.92 20.05 -1.63
C SER A 168 -6.91 18.52 -1.58
N VAL A 169 -6.54 17.87 -2.68
CA VAL A 169 -6.39 16.42 -2.79
C VAL A 169 -4.94 16.03 -2.55
N THR A 170 -4.71 14.99 -1.75
CA THR A 170 -3.42 14.33 -1.64
C THR A 170 -3.34 13.21 -2.68
N PHE A 171 -2.21 13.09 -3.38
CA PHE A 171 -2.01 11.96 -4.27
C PHE A 171 -0.59 11.42 -4.18
N TYR A 172 -0.43 10.16 -4.57
CA TYR A 172 0.81 9.39 -4.51
C TYR A 172 1.09 8.76 -5.85
N PHE A 173 2.35 8.79 -6.28
CA PHE A 173 2.81 7.94 -7.37
C PHE A 173 3.28 6.60 -6.84
N GLU A 174 2.87 5.53 -7.49
CA GLU A 174 3.24 4.16 -7.15
C GLU A 174 4.52 3.74 -7.89
N ASN A 175 5.41 2.98 -7.22
CA ASN A 175 6.52 2.32 -7.91
C ASN A 175 6.02 1.13 -8.72
N MET A 176 6.55 1.00 -9.93
CA MET A 176 6.08 0.00 -10.89
C MET A 176 6.90 -1.29 -10.86
N GLY A 177 6.25 -2.37 -11.33
CA GLY A 177 6.82 -3.71 -11.42
C GLY A 177 7.93 -3.87 -12.47
N ASP A 178 8.16 -5.10 -12.90
CA ASP A 178 9.33 -5.50 -13.69
C ASP A 178 9.30 -5.16 -15.19
N MET A 179 8.24 -4.54 -15.68
CA MET A 179 8.19 -4.09 -17.08
C MET A 179 9.23 -2.98 -17.33
N ASN A 180 10.18 -3.25 -18.23
CA ASN A 180 11.33 -2.40 -18.47
C ASN A 180 11.04 -0.96 -18.90
N PHE A 181 9.82 -0.69 -19.31
CA PHE A 181 9.41 0.60 -19.86
C PHE A 181 8.58 1.46 -18.89
N PHE A 182 8.31 0.98 -17.68
CA PHE A 182 7.68 1.79 -16.65
C PHE A 182 8.66 2.81 -16.04
N ASN A 183 8.12 3.96 -15.68
CA ASN A 183 8.80 4.92 -14.81
C ASN A 183 8.78 4.43 -13.34
N LEU A 184 9.61 5.00 -12.49
CA LEU A 184 9.60 4.80 -11.03
C LEU A 184 9.75 3.32 -10.61
N ARG A 185 10.76 2.64 -11.14
CA ARG A 185 11.02 1.22 -10.83
C ARG A 185 11.99 1.00 -9.69
N THR A 186 12.84 1.97 -9.42
CA THR A 186 13.89 1.91 -8.41
C THR A 186 13.90 3.16 -7.54
N PRO A 187 14.50 3.13 -6.33
CA PRO A 187 14.62 4.32 -5.50
C PRO A 187 15.36 5.49 -6.17
N ALA A 188 16.23 5.20 -7.14
CA ALA A 188 16.92 6.25 -7.90
C ALA A 188 15.98 7.05 -8.82
N ASP A 189 14.81 6.49 -9.13
CA ASP A 189 13.81 7.16 -9.96
C ASP A 189 12.92 8.11 -9.15
N LEU A 190 13.00 8.11 -7.81
CA LEU A 190 12.16 8.96 -6.95
C LEU A 190 12.32 10.46 -7.21
N ASP A 191 13.48 10.87 -7.71
CA ASP A 191 13.71 12.28 -8.06
C ASP A 191 12.74 12.78 -9.16
N ILE A 192 12.16 11.88 -9.98
CA ILE A 192 11.23 12.29 -11.04
C ILE A 192 9.90 12.81 -10.49
N ILE A 193 9.48 12.35 -9.31
CA ILE A 193 8.23 12.78 -8.67
C ILE A 193 8.41 13.99 -7.74
N ASP A 194 9.64 14.43 -7.50
CA ASP A 194 10.08 15.65 -6.82
C ASP A 194 9.07 16.25 -5.82
N GLY A 195 9.08 15.74 -4.59
CA GLY A 195 8.24 16.26 -3.50
C GLY A 195 6.74 15.93 -3.59
N THR A 196 6.31 15.15 -4.58
CA THR A 196 4.96 14.56 -4.62
C THR A 196 4.91 13.32 -3.74
N GLY A 197 3.73 12.93 -3.26
CA GLY A 197 3.55 11.71 -2.47
C GLY A 197 4.04 10.46 -3.20
N PHE A 198 4.54 9.51 -2.43
CA PHE A 198 5.00 8.21 -2.92
C PHE A 198 4.19 7.09 -2.26
N ALA A 199 3.66 6.17 -3.06
CA ALA A 199 3.05 4.91 -2.64
C ALA A 199 4.03 3.77 -2.91
N LEU A 200 4.42 3.03 -1.86
CA LEU A 200 5.30 1.88 -1.99
C LEU A 200 4.48 0.61 -2.24
N ASP A 201 4.56 0.07 -3.44
CA ASP A 201 4.14 -1.31 -3.71
C ASP A 201 5.31 -2.26 -3.42
N VAL A 202 5.12 -3.13 -2.42
CA VAL A 202 6.18 -4.03 -1.94
C VAL A 202 6.44 -5.17 -2.91
N GLY A 203 5.43 -5.64 -3.62
CA GLY A 203 5.58 -6.69 -4.62
C GLY A 203 6.31 -6.20 -5.86
N HIS A 204 5.98 -5.03 -6.36
CA HIS A 204 6.70 -4.37 -7.45
C HIS A 204 8.18 -4.12 -7.10
N ALA A 205 8.44 -3.65 -5.87
CA ALA A 205 9.80 -3.45 -5.39
C ALA A 205 10.58 -4.77 -5.28
N ASN A 206 9.93 -5.88 -4.89
CA ASN A 206 10.51 -7.20 -4.84
C ASN A 206 10.87 -7.72 -6.24
N LEU A 207 10.01 -7.52 -7.23
CA LEU A 207 10.27 -7.89 -8.63
C LEU A 207 11.52 -7.21 -9.20
N ASN A 208 11.72 -5.94 -8.84
CA ASN A 208 12.90 -5.18 -9.27
C ASN A 208 14.16 -5.46 -8.42
N GLY A 209 14.06 -6.32 -7.40
CA GLY A 209 15.17 -6.66 -6.50
C GLY A 209 15.64 -5.50 -5.62
N CYS A 210 14.81 -4.48 -5.42
CA CYS A 210 15.17 -3.25 -4.71
C CYS A 210 14.28 -2.95 -3.49
N LEU A 211 13.45 -3.90 -3.05
CA LEU A 211 12.59 -3.72 -1.88
C LEU A 211 13.35 -3.20 -0.64
N PRO A 212 14.50 -3.76 -0.22
CA PRO A 212 15.22 -3.24 0.93
C PRO A 212 15.58 -1.76 0.82
N ALA A 213 15.93 -1.29 -0.38
CA ALA A 213 16.29 0.10 -0.61
C ALA A 213 15.05 1.03 -0.59
N PHE A 214 13.90 0.59 -1.11
CA PHE A 214 12.65 1.33 -1.00
C PHE A 214 12.15 1.42 0.44
N LEU A 215 12.33 0.37 1.25
CA LEU A 215 11.95 0.39 2.65
C LEU A 215 12.67 1.48 3.47
N GLU A 216 13.83 1.96 3.05
CA GLU A 216 14.54 3.08 3.70
C GLU A 216 14.02 4.45 3.29
N THR A 217 13.16 4.54 2.27
CA THR A 217 12.59 5.81 1.78
C THR A 217 11.41 6.29 2.63
N THR A 218 10.90 7.48 2.32
CA THR A 218 9.66 8.00 2.89
C THR A 218 8.52 7.76 1.90
N PHE A 219 7.43 7.19 2.38
CA PHE A 219 6.21 6.97 1.61
C PHE A 219 4.99 7.29 2.47
N GLY A 220 3.88 7.66 1.83
CA GLY A 220 2.64 8.01 2.51
C GLY A 220 1.56 6.92 2.40
N HIS A 221 1.72 6.00 1.46
CA HIS A 221 0.83 4.86 1.24
C HIS A 221 1.64 3.60 0.92
N MET A 222 1.05 2.41 1.09
CA MET A 222 1.70 1.14 0.79
C MET A 222 0.69 0.09 0.30
N HIS A 223 1.01 -0.56 -0.83
CA HIS A 223 0.33 -1.78 -1.29
C HIS A 223 1.06 -3.01 -0.76
N ILE A 224 0.29 -3.93 -0.16
CA ILE A 224 0.80 -5.14 0.47
C ILE A 224 0.29 -6.36 -0.31
N HIS A 225 1.19 -7.01 -1.00
CA HIS A 225 0.99 -8.32 -1.60
C HIS A 225 2.32 -9.06 -1.70
N ASP A 226 2.29 -10.35 -2.00
CA ASP A 226 3.49 -11.17 -2.12
C ASP A 226 3.68 -11.66 -3.57
N ASN A 227 4.91 -12.05 -3.90
CA ASN A 227 5.27 -12.71 -5.14
C ASN A 227 6.60 -13.46 -5.00
N ASP A 228 6.94 -14.25 -6.01
CA ASP A 228 8.17 -15.06 -6.05
C ASP A 228 9.42 -14.30 -6.55
N GLY A 229 9.33 -12.99 -6.74
CA GLY A 229 10.39 -12.14 -7.31
C GLY A 229 10.57 -12.32 -8.82
N LYS A 230 9.63 -12.97 -9.54
CA LYS A 230 9.72 -13.23 -10.98
C LYS A 230 8.49 -12.80 -11.76
N ARG A 231 7.34 -12.78 -11.14
CA ARG A 231 6.07 -12.40 -11.75
C ARG A 231 5.23 -11.63 -10.78
N ASP A 232 4.53 -10.64 -11.30
CA ASP A 232 3.57 -9.87 -10.55
C ASP A 232 2.29 -10.69 -10.34
N THR A 233 2.27 -11.44 -9.25
CA THR A 233 1.19 -12.38 -8.98
C THR A 233 0.12 -11.84 -8.05
N HIS A 234 0.38 -10.75 -7.31
CA HIS A 234 -0.48 -10.27 -6.24
C HIS A 234 -0.99 -11.41 -5.34
N SER A 235 -0.03 -12.26 -4.94
CA SER A 235 -0.31 -13.42 -4.07
C SER A 235 -0.58 -12.99 -2.64
N PRO A 236 -1.29 -13.83 -1.86
CA PRO A 236 -1.42 -13.64 -0.42
C PRO A 236 -0.07 -13.55 0.28
N VAL A 237 -0.03 -12.75 1.35
CA VAL A 237 1.15 -12.62 2.22
C VAL A 237 1.59 -13.98 2.75
N GLY A 238 2.86 -14.32 2.53
CA GLY A 238 3.48 -15.58 2.93
C GLY A 238 3.42 -16.69 1.88
N GLU A 239 2.88 -16.43 0.69
CA GLU A 239 2.91 -17.36 -0.44
C GLU A 239 4.03 -17.08 -1.44
N GLY A 240 4.76 -16.01 -1.27
CA GLY A 240 5.90 -15.62 -2.09
C GLY A 240 7.24 -15.66 -1.35
N SER A 241 8.10 -14.71 -1.66
CA SER A 241 9.46 -14.63 -1.13
C SER A 241 9.73 -13.40 -0.27
N ILE A 242 8.75 -12.52 -0.05
CA ILE A 242 8.94 -11.27 0.68
C ILE A 242 9.01 -11.55 2.19
N ASP A 243 10.07 -11.04 2.85
CA ASP A 243 10.10 -10.93 4.30
C ASP A 243 9.31 -9.70 4.75
N PHE A 244 8.16 -9.93 5.37
CA PHE A 244 7.28 -8.84 5.81
C PHE A 244 7.69 -8.19 7.13
N VAL A 245 8.66 -8.75 7.87
CA VAL A 245 9.12 -8.13 9.13
C VAL A 245 9.72 -6.73 8.87
N PRO A 246 10.69 -6.54 7.95
CA PRO A 246 11.19 -5.21 7.62
C PRO A 246 10.14 -4.32 6.94
N VAL A 247 9.20 -4.88 6.16
CA VAL A 247 8.10 -4.13 5.55
C VAL A 247 7.24 -3.46 6.61
N LEU A 248 6.82 -4.23 7.62
CA LEU A 248 6.02 -3.71 8.73
C LEU A 248 6.78 -2.70 9.59
N ALA A 249 8.09 -2.91 9.78
CA ALA A 249 8.93 -1.94 10.49
C ALA A 249 9.01 -0.60 9.73
N ALA A 250 9.12 -0.63 8.40
CA ALA A 250 9.11 0.57 7.56
C ALA A 250 7.74 1.26 7.59
N LEU A 251 6.65 0.50 7.51
CA LEU A 251 5.28 1.04 7.61
C LEU A 251 5.07 1.74 8.97
N GLN A 252 5.52 1.12 10.05
CA GLN A 252 5.46 1.72 11.39
C GLN A 252 6.32 3.00 11.50
N ARG A 253 7.51 3.00 10.89
CA ARG A 253 8.43 4.16 10.88
C ARG A 253 7.84 5.35 10.14
N THR A 254 7.19 5.13 9.00
CA THR A 254 6.64 6.20 8.16
C THR A 254 5.27 6.68 8.64
N GLY A 255 4.49 5.82 9.30
CA GLY A 255 3.10 6.10 9.65
C GLY A 255 2.17 6.15 8.42
N ALA A 256 2.60 5.59 7.29
CA ALA A 256 1.84 5.55 6.07
C ALA A 256 0.54 4.74 6.23
N THR A 257 -0.45 5.03 5.41
CA THR A 257 -1.60 4.13 5.22
C THR A 257 -1.17 2.90 4.43
N SER A 258 -1.90 1.80 4.56
CA SER A 258 -1.61 0.61 3.77
C SER A 258 -2.86 -0.17 3.42
N VAL A 259 -2.83 -0.87 2.30
CA VAL A 259 -3.90 -1.78 1.87
C VAL A 259 -3.34 -3.14 1.46
N ILE A 260 -4.09 -4.20 1.73
CA ILE A 260 -3.83 -5.53 1.17
C ILE A 260 -4.38 -5.52 -0.26
N GLU A 261 -3.49 -5.71 -1.23
CA GLU A 261 -3.82 -5.71 -2.65
C GLU A 261 -3.51 -7.06 -3.29
N VAL A 262 -4.40 -8.01 -3.10
CA VAL A 262 -4.30 -9.38 -3.63
C VAL A 262 -5.45 -9.72 -4.54
N LYS A 263 -5.25 -10.71 -5.44
CA LYS A 263 -6.20 -11.04 -6.52
C LYS A 263 -7.54 -11.60 -6.06
N THR A 264 -7.65 -12.12 -4.84
CA THR A 264 -8.85 -12.83 -4.41
C THR A 264 -9.25 -12.48 -2.99
N PHE A 265 -10.53 -12.47 -2.74
CA PHE A 265 -11.07 -12.26 -1.39
C PHE A 265 -10.59 -13.31 -0.38
N ALA A 266 -10.40 -14.57 -0.78
CA ALA A 266 -9.80 -15.61 0.07
C ALA A 266 -8.35 -15.23 0.42
N GLY A 267 -7.59 -14.73 -0.54
CA GLY A 267 -6.22 -14.26 -0.33
C GLY A 267 -6.10 -13.10 0.64
N VAL A 268 -7.10 -12.20 0.68
CA VAL A 268 -7.16 -11.15 1.72
C VAL A 268 -7.21 -11.79 3.11
N GLN A 269 -8.10 -12.76 3.30
CA GLN A 269 -8.24 -13.44 4.60
C GLN A 269 -6.97 -14.22 4.99
N GLU A 270 -6.26 -14.79 4.02
CA GLU A 270 -4.97 -15.46 4.22
C GLU A 270 -3.89 -14.46 4.59
N SER A 271 -3.81 -13.33 3.90
CA SER A 271 -2.88 -12.24 4.20
C SER A 271 -3.09 -11.67 5.62
N ILE A 272 -4.34 -11.43 6.02
CA ILE A 272 -4.68 -10.99 7.38
C ILE A 272 -4.16 -12.00 8.41
N ARG A 273 -4.39 -13.29 8.19
CA ARG A 273 -3.88 -14.34 9.10
C ARG A 273 -2.36 -14.42 9.13
N ALA A 274 -1.70 -14.24 7.99
CA ALA A 274 -0.24 -14.26 7.89
C ALA A 274 0.39 -13.06 8.62
N LEU A 275 -0.10 -11.85 8.37
CA LEU A 275 0.33 -10.63 9.04
C LEU A 275 0.09 -10.70 10.56
N GLY A 276 -1.04 -11.27 10.99
CA GLY A 276 -1.34 -11.50 12.42
C GLY A 276 -0.32 -12.40 13.12
N ARG A 277 0.27 -13.38 12.42
CA ARG A 277 1.30 -14.28 13.00
C ARG A 277 2.64 -13.57 13.24
N ILE A 278 2.92 -12.51 12.52
CA ILE A 278 4.14 -11.69 12.67
C ILE A 278 3.91 -10.44 13.51
N GLY A 279 2.80 -10.39 14.25
CA GLY A 279 2.57 -9.40 15.29
C GLY A 279 1.77 -8.16 14.86
N VAL A 280 1.11 -8.21 13.72
CA VAL A 280 0.16 -7.17 13.29
C VAL A 280 -1.22 -7.50 13.87
N ALA A 281 -1.78 -6.59 14.64
CA ALA A 281 -3.19 -6.66 15.05
C ALA A 281 -4.04 -5.94 14.00
N PHE A 282 -5.07 -6.61 13.51
CA PHE A 282 -6.12 -6.06 12.66
C PHE A 282 -7.34 -5.72 13.48
#